data_ea2a504d461c8a0475a4d41a567a88d8
#
_entry.id   ea2a504d461c8a0475a4d41a567a88d8
#
_cell.length_a   1.000
_cell.length_b   1.000
_cell.length_c   1.000
_cell.angle_alpha   90.00
_cell.angle_beta   90.00
_cell.angle_gamma   90.00
#
_symmetry.space_group_name_H-M   'P 1'
#
loop_
_entity.id
_entity.type
_entity.pdbx_description
1 polymer ?
#
loop_
_entity_poly.entity_id
_entity_poly.type
_entity_poly.pdbx_seq_one_letter_code
_entity_poly.pdbx_strand_id
1 'polypeptide(L)'
;MSKNNLTKASITAGAVGVMAQSASTAQAQGVDELLAGIKSDSAEKRTKSWQSAGKVGAPAVKPLAEVMTDNDLEVARAAKRALWQIVRYTGRPKANKEKRAVEKELVGLLGRKQPLAVRREVLWMLSEIGGRISIKPIAQLMRNKNLREDARMALERIPSKRAVETLKIAFEKAPEDFKPNIAQSLRKRGEEVDGYPCKKLVPVKKTDFRPNN
;
A
#
# COMPACT_ATOMS: atom_id res chain seq x y z
N MET A 1 -23.73 -32.00 -49.07
CA MET A 1 -24.10 -30.73 -48.41
C MET A 1 -23.43 -30.71 -47.05
N SER A 2 -22.55 -29.85 -46.82
CA SER A 2 -22.07 -29.15 -45.62
C SER A 2 -20.57 -28.86 -45.69
N LYS A 3 -20.24 -27.75 -46.27
CA LYS A 3 -18.93 -27.07 -46.10
C LYS A 3 -19.32 -25.63 -45.76
N ASN A 4 -19.13 -25.16 -44.52
CA ASN A 4 -19.03 -23.74 -44.11
C ASN A 4 -19.26 -23.54 -42.61
N ASN A 5 -18.40 -24.10 -41.75
CA ASN A 5 -18.39 -23.70 -40.34
C ASN A 5 -17.00 -23.62 -39.68
N LEU A 6 -15.92 -23.56 -40.46
CA LEU A 6 -14.55 -23.54 -39.92
C LEU A 6 -13.83 -22.18 -39.98
N THR A 7 -14.46 -21.16 -40.59
CA THR A 7 -13.76 -19.88 -40.83
C THR A 7 -14.07 -18.76 -39.83
N LYS A 8 -15.06 -18.93 -38.93
CA LYS A 8 -15.41 -17.87 -37.96
C LYS A 8 -14.69 -17.95 -36.61
N ALA A 9 -14.11 -19.07 -36.23
CA ALA A 9 -13.43 -19.23 -34.95
C ALA A 9 -11.98 -18.74 -34.96
N SER A 10 -11.30 -18.69 -36.08
CA SER A 10 -9.88 -18.31 -36.18
C SER A 10 -9.64 -16.80 -36.16
N ILE A 11 -10.63 -15.98 -36.55
CA ILE A 11 -10.49 -14.52 -36.62
C ILE A 11 -10.62 -13.88 -35.24
N THR A 12 -11.44 -14.46 -34.33
CA THR A 12 -11.64 -13.92 -32.97
C THR A 12 -10.45 -14.18 -32.05
N ALA A 13 -9.75 -15.28 -32.17
CA ALA A 13 -8.59 -15.58 -31.33
C ALA A 13 -7.36 -14.68 -31.66
N GLY A 14 -7.15 -14.33 -32.92
CA GLY A 14 -6.07 -13.45 -33.37
C GLY A 14 -6.26 -12.00 -32.91
N ALA A 15 -7.48 -11.48 -32.99
CA ALA A 15 -7.78 -10.09 -32.59
C ALA A 15 -7.65 -9.85 -31.07
N VAL A 16 -8.02 -10.81 -30.24
CA VAL A 16 -7.86 -10.73 -28.78
C VAL A 16 -6.38 -10.80 -28.38
N GLY A 17 -5.57 -11.62 -29.05
CA GLY A 17 -4.14 -11.71 -28.78
C GLY A 17 -3.37 -10.42 -29.12
N VAL A 18 -3.68 -9.77 -30.23
CA VAL A 18 -3.04 -8.52 -30.65
C VAL A 18 -3.42 -7.35 -29.75
N MET A 19 -4.69 -7.26 -29.32
CA MET A 19 -5.12 -6.21 -28.38
C MET A 19 -4.51 -6.37 -26.98
N ALA A 20 -4.33 -7.59 -26.49
CA ALA A 20 -3.71 -7.85 -25.20
C ALA A 20 -2.20 -7.52 -25.22
N GLN A 21 -1.50 -7.80 -26.32
CA GLN A 21 -0.09 -7.45 -26.47
C GLN A 21 0.13 -5.94 -26.58
N SER A 22 -0.69 -5.22 -27.33
CA SER A 22 -0.58 -3.76 -27.47
C SER A 22 -0.88 -3.03 -26.14
N ALA A 23 -1.86 -3.50 -25.36
CA ALA A 23 -2.16 -2.95 -24.05
C ALA A 23 -1.01 -3.18 -23.04
N SER A 24 -0.38 -4.36 -23.07
CA SER A 24 0.78 -4.68 -22.22
C SER A 24 2.00 -3.80 -22.57
N THR A 25 2.25 -3.58 -23.85
CA THR A 25 3.37 -2.75 -24.32
C THR A 25 3.16 -1.27 -23.95
N ALA A 26 1.96 -0.74 -24.09
CA ALA A 26 1.63 0.63 -23.70
C ALA A 26 1.74 0.84 -22.16
N GLN A 27 1.39 -0.17 -21.36
CA GLN A 27 1.56 -0.12 -19.91
C GLN A 27 3.03 -0.16 -19.51
N ALA A 28 3.85 -1.00 -20.13
CA ALA A 28 5.28 -1.05 -19.88
C ALA A 28 5.94 0.28 -20.20
N GLN A 29 5.64 0.86 -21.37
CA GLN A 29 6.13 2.18 -21.77
C GLN A 29 5.75 3.27 -20.76
N GLY A 30 4.52 3.29 -20.24
CA GLY A 30 4.09 4.23 -19.21
C GLY A 30 4.84 4.08 -17.88
N VAL A 31 5.27 2.87 -17.51
CA VAL A 31 6.14 2.63 -16.34
C VAL A 31 7.54 3.17 -16.59
N ASP A 32 8.13 2.89 -17.75
CA ASP A 32 9.48 3.34 -18.10
C ASP A 32 9.58 4.85 -18.16
N GLU A 33 8.60 5.53 -18.77
CA GLU A 33 8.50 6.97 -18.80
C GLU A 33 8.39 7.58 -17.38
N LEU A 34 7.57 6.97 -16.53
CA LEU A 34 7.42 7.39 -15.14
C LEU A 34 8.75 7.28 -14.38
N LEU A 35 9.43 6.14 -14.50
CA LEU A 35 10.71 5.90 -13.82
C LEU A 35 11.82 6.82 -14.32
N ALA A 36 11.91 7.06 -15.63
CA ALA A 36 12.84 8.00 -16.22
C ALA A 36 12.62 9.42 -15.68
N GLY A 37 11.36 9.85 -15.56
CA GLY A 37 11.01 11.12 -14.98
C GLY A 37 11.31 11.24 -13.48
N ILE A 38 11.06 10.17 -12.70
CA ILE A 38 11.40 10.11 -11.27
C ILE A 38 12.92 10.18 -11.04
N LYS A 39 13.72 9.57 -11.90
CA LYS A 39 15.19 9.55 -11.84
C LYS A 39 15.86 10.77 -12.51
N SER A 40 15.09 11.70 -13.03
CA SER A 40 15.63 12.89 -13.71
C SER A 40 16.34 13.81 -12.71
N ASP A 41 17.43 14.46 -13.12
CA ASP A 41 18.12 15.50 -12.34
C ASP A 41 17.25 16.77 -12.16
N SER A 42 16.28 16.99 -13.04
CA SER A 42 15.35 18.11 -12.94
C SER A 42 14.27 17.89 -11.89
N ALA A 43 14.24 18.74 -10.87
CA ALA A 43 13.19 18.74 -9.84
C ALA A 43 11.78 18.92 -10.43
N GLU A 44 11.65 19.73 -11.50
CA GLU A 44 10.40 19.95 -12.20
C GLU A 44 9.91 18.66 -12.90
N LYS A 45 10.80 17.97 -13.61
CA LYS A 45 10.48 16.69 -14.27
C LYS A 45 10.09 15.64 -13.23
N ARG A 46 10.85 15.52 -12.12
CA ARG A 46 10.49 14.61 -11.01
C ARG A 46 9.09 14.92 -10.48
N THR A 47 8.79 16.21 -10.29
CA THR A 47 7.48 16.64 -9.77
C THR A 47 6.34 16.28 -10.72
N LYS A 48 6.46 16.59 -12.01
CA LYS A 48 5.45 16.22 -13.01
C LYS A 48 5.22 14.71 -13.04
N SER A 49 6.31 13.93 -12.95
CA SER A 49 6.23 12.48 -13.01
C SER A 49 5.51 11.87 -11.80
N TRP A 50 5.89 12.23 -10.56
CA TRP A 50 5.17 11.65 -9.41
C TRP A 50 3.71 12.10 -9.34
N GLN A 51 3.37 13.31 -9.79
CA GLN A 51 1.97 13.78 -9.85
C GLN A 51 1.13 12.97 -10.84
N SER A 52 1.70 12.53 -11.96
CA SER A 52 1.01 11.73 -12.97
C SER A 52 0.92 10.25 -12.66
N ALA A 53 1.69 9.74 -11.68
CA ALA A 53 1.85 8.32 -11.37
C ALA A 53 0.53 7.56 -11.11
N GLY A 54 -0.50 8.27 -10.60
CA GLY A 54 -1.80 7.66 -10.31
C GLY A 54 -2.43 6.93 -11.49
N LYS A 55 -2.24 7.44 -12.70
CA LYS A 55 -2.79 6.86 -13.93
C LYS A 55 -2.06 5.59 -14.37
N VAL A 56 -0.77 5.45 -14.04
CA VAL A 56 0.02 4.26 -14.36
C VAL A 56 -0.42 3.06 -13.50
N GLY A 57 -0.69 3.30 -12.22
CA GLY A 57 -1.33 2.32 -11.34
C GLY A 57 -0.45 1.15 -10.93
N ALA A 58 -1.05 -0.03 -10.83
CA ALA A 58 -0.44 -1.24 -10.28
C ALA A 58 0.91 -1.65 -10.88
N PRO A 59 1.14 -1.57 -12.22
CA PRO A 59 2.42 -1.98 -12.81
C PRO A 59 3.63 -1.19 -12.29
N ALA A 60 3.43 0.06 -11.86
CA ALA A 60 4.50 0.89 -11.34
C ALA A 60 4.85 0.63 -9.86
N VAL A 61 4.03 -0.12 -9.12
CA VAL A 61 4.19 -0.28 -7.66
C VAL A 61 5.52 -0.90 -7.29
N LYS A 62 5.88 -2.05 -7.88
CA LYS A 62 7.16 -2.72 -7.57
C LYS A 62 8.37 -1.92 -8.03
N PRO A 63 8.44 -1.44 -9.30
CA PRO A 63 9.56 -0.62 -9.74
C PRO A 63 9.77 0.65 -8.89
N LEU A 64 8.70 1.33 -8.51
CA LEU A 64 8.79 2.51 -7.63
C LEU A 64 9.25 2.15 -6.22
N ALA A 65 8.86 0.99 -5.69
CA ALA A 65 9.32 0.52 -4.38
C ALA A 65 10.83 0.23 -4.36
N GLU A 66 11.40 -0.23 -5.47
CA GLU A 66 12.86 -0.38 -5.65
C GLU A 66 13.55 0.99 -5.67
N VAL A 67 13.03 1.94 -6.45
CA VAL A 67 13.57 3.31 -6.52
C VAL A 67 13.39 4.07 -5.20
N MET A 68 12.43 3.70 -4.35
CA MET A 68 12.27 4.32 -3.03
C MET A 68 13.48 4.09 -2.10
N THR A 69 14.37 3.16 -2.44
CA THR A 69 15.62 2.89 -1.71
C THR A 69 16.87 3.40 -2.44
N ASP A 70 16.69 4.28 -3.40
CA ASP A 70 17.79 4.92 -4.13
C ASP A 70 18.69 5.73 -3.19
N ASN A 71 19.99 5.78 -3.52
CA ASN A 71 20.97 6.57 -2.76
C ASN A 71 20.73 8.08 -2.90
N ASP A 72 20.18 8.53 -4.02
CA ASP A 72 19.73 9.91 -4.18
C ASP A 72 18.40 10.09 -3.42
N LEU A 73 18.47 10.89 -2.36
CA LEU A 73 17.33 11.16 -1.50
C LEU A 73 16.14 11.81 -2.20
N GLU A 74 16.40 12.67 -3.21
CA GLU A 74 15.34 13.33 -3.96
C GLU A 74 14.65 12.37 -4.93
N VAL A 75 15.40 11.44 -5.52
CA VAL A 75 14.87 10.35 -6.34
C VAL A 75 14.02 9.40 -5.45
N ALA A 76 14.56 8.98 -4.30
CA ALA A 76 13.85 8.12 -3.35
C ALA A 76 12.54 8.77 -2.85
N ARG A 77 12.57 10.08 -2.52
CA ARG A 77 11.38 10.85 -2.12
C ARG A 77 10.35 10.97 -3.25
N ALA A 78 10.80 11.20 -4.49
CA ALA A 78 9.92 11.28 -5.63
C ALA A 78 9.22 9.93 -5.90
N ALA A 79 9.94 8.81 -5.80
CA ALA A 79 9.39 7.48 -5.92
C ALA A 79 8.34 7.19 -4.82
N LYS A 80 8.64 7.54 -3.57
CA LYS A 80 7.68 7.45 -2.46
C LYS A 80 6.41 8.27 -2.72
N ARG A 81 6.55 9.51 -3.20
CA ARG A 81 5.41 10.38 -3.56
C ARG A 81 4.59 9.78 -4.70
N ALA A 82 5.24 9.19 -5.71
CA ALA A 82 4.58 8.49 -6.80
C ALA A 82 3.74 7.31 -6.32
N LEU A 83 4.28 6.47 -5.42
CA LEU A 83 3.53 5.37 -4.79
C LEU A 83 2.29 5.88 -4.05
N TRP A 84 2.44 6.92 -3.23
CA TRP A 84 1.31 7.52 -2.54
C TRP A 84 0.28 8.13 -3.50
N GLN A 85 0.71 8.68 -4.61
CA GLN A 85 -0.19 9.19 -5.64
C GLN A 85 -1.01 8.05 -6.28
N ILE A 86 -0.38 6.88 -6.54
CA ILE A 86 -1.09 5.68 -7.01
C ILE A 86 -2.14 5.25 -5.99
N VAL A 87 -1.77 5.14 -4.70
CA VAL A 87 -2.67 4.73 -3.62
C VAL A 87 -3.88 5.66 -3.53
N ARG A 88 -3.66 6.98 -3.49
CA ARG A 88 -4.75 7.98 -3.41
C ARG A 88 -5.64 7.93 -4.65
N TYR A 89 -5.03 7.82 -5.82
CA TYR A 89 -5.78 7.76 -7.08
C TYR A 89 -6.69 6.53 -7.16
N THR A 90 -6.24 5.38 -6.67
CA THR A 90 -7.04 4.14 -6.63
C THR A 90 -8.05 4.11 -5.48
N GLY A 91 -7.92 5.00 -4.48
CA GLY A 91 -8.90 5.20 -3.42
C GLY A 91 -10.18 5.93 -3.84
N ARG A 92 -10.24 6.47 -5.06
CA ARG A 92 -11.42 7.19 -5.57
C ARG A 92 -12.65 6.29 -5.74
N PRO A 93 -13.87 6.84 -5.71
CA PRO A 93 -15.09 6.08 -5.95
C PRO A 93 -15.04 5.31 -7.28
N LYS A 94 -15.62 4.10 -7.31
CA LYS A 94 -15.74 3.22 -8.48
C LYS A 94 -14.42 2.62 -9.01
N ALA A 95 -13.25 2.87 -8.39
CA ALA A 95 -11.95 2.33 -8.80
C ALA A 95 -11.63 0.94 -8.21
N ASN A 96 -12.63 0.12 -7.88
CA ASN A 96 -12.44 -1.14 -7.15
C ASN A 96 -11.49 -2.14 -7.82
N LYS A 97 -11.47 -2.21 -9.15
CA LYS A 97 -10.55 -3.10 -9.91
C LYS A 97 -9.11 -2.63 -9.77
N GLU A 98 -8.87 -1.34 -9.97
CA GLU A 98 -7.54 -0.71 -9.85
C GLU A 98 -7.04 -0.81 -8.41
N LYS A 99 -7.89 -0.50 -7.43
CA LYS A 99 -7.59 -0.65 -5.99
C LYS A 99 -7.13 -2.07 -5.66
N ARG A 100 -7.84 -3.10 -6.12
CA ARG A 100 -7.45 -4.50 -5.91
C ARG A 100 -6.12 -4.85 -6.57
N ALA A 101 -5.86 -4.33 -7.77
CA ALA A 101 -4.60 -4.56 -8.46
C ALA A 101 -3.43 -3.94 -7.67
N VAL A 102 -3.56 -2.69 -7.23
CA VAL A 102 -2.54 -2.02 -6.40
C VAL A 102 -2.38 -2.71 -5.04
N GLU A 103 -3.48 -3.08 -4.38
CA GLU A 103 -3.45 -3.85 -3.12
C GLU A 103 -2.63 -5.13 -3.27
N LYS A 104 -2.83 -5.88 -4.36
CA LYS A 104 -2.09 -7.14 -4.63
C LYS A 104 -0.59 -6.89 -4.76
N GLU A 105 -0.19 -5.87 -5.51
CA GLU A 105 1.23 -5.51 -5.67
C GLU A 105 1.86 -5.08 -4.34
N LEU A 106 1.16 -4.23 -3.56
CA LEU A 106 1.62 -3.81 -2.23
C LEU A 106 1.77 -5.01 -1.28
N VAL A 107 0.83 -5.95 -1.26
CA VAL A 107 0.93 -7.17 -0.46
C VAL A 107 2.18 -7.97 -0.82
N GLY A 108 2.53 -8.06 -2.10
CA GLY A 108 3.76 -8.71 -2.57
C GLY A 108 5.04 -8.07 -2.00
N LEU A 109 5.02 -6.80 -1.63
CA LEU A 109 6.14 -6.06 -1.05
C LEU A 109 6.29 -6.25 0.48
N LEU A 110 5.37 -6.94 1.16
CA LEU A 110 5.49 -7.23 2.60
C LEU A 110 6.48 -8.36 2.91
N GLY A 111 7.00 -9.05 1.91
CA GLY A 111 7.93 -10.17 2.05
C GLY A 111 9.26 -9.79 2.72
N ARG A 112 9.92 -10.78 3.37
CA ARG A 112 11.18 -10.57 4.12
C ARG A 112 12.35 -10.09 3.25
N LYS A 113 12.31 -10.30 1.95
CA LYS A 113 13.34 -9.83 1.00
C LYS A 113 13.33 -8.31 0.80
N GLN A 114 12.23 -7.66 1.16
CA GLN A 114 12.11 -6.20 1.05
C GLN A 114 12.75 -5.49 2.26
N PRO A 115 13.40 -4.34 2.06
CA PRO A 115 13.93 -3.51 3.14
C PRO A 115 12.85 -3.14 4.16
N LEU A 116 13.24 -2.99 5.43
CA LEU A 116 12.32 -2.65 6.51
C LEU A 116 11.55 -1.36 6.25
N ALA A 117 12.22 -0.34 5.72
CA ALA A 117 11.63 0.95 5.38
C ALA A 117 10.52 0.82 4.32
N VAL A 118 10.74 0.01 3.28
CA VAL A 118 9.74 -0.28 2.23
C VAL A 118 8.53 -0.98 2.85
N ARG A 119 8.74 -2.02 3.66
CA ARG A 119 7.66 -2.79 4.28
C ARG A 119 6.81 -1.93 5.22
N ARG A 120 7.46 -1.02 5.97
CA ARG A 120 6.77 -0.06 6.84
C ARG A 120 5.89 0.89 6.04
N GLU A 121 6.43 1.47 4.99
CA GLU A 121 5.68 2.38 4.11
C GLU A 121 4.50 1.68 3.41
N VAL A 122 4.71 0.43 2.99
CA VAL A 122 3.64 -0.40 2.39
C VAL A 122 2.51 -0.68 3.40
N LEU A 123 2.82 -0.92 4.67
CA LEU A 123 1.79 -1.08 5.72
C LEU A 123 0.94 0.20 5.87
N TRP A 124 1.57 1.37 5.80
CA TRP A 124 0.84 2.65 5.80
C TRP A 124 -0.05 2.80 4.58
N MET A 125 0.44 2.44 3.39
CA MET A 125 -0.36 2.46 2.15
C MET A 125 -1.54 1.48 2.23
N LEU A 126 -1.32 0.27 2.73
CA LEU A 126 -2.37 -0.72 2.93
C LEU A 126 -3.38 -0.31 4.02
N SER A 127 -3.02 0.56 4.96
CA SER A 127 -3.98 1.13 5.91
C SER A 127 -5.03 2.00 5.24
N GLU A 128 -4.72 2.60 4.08
CA GLU A 128 -5.64 3.45 3.31
C GLU A 128 -6.52 2.65 2.34
N ILE A 129 -5.93 1.70 1.61
CA ILE A 129 -6.63 0.99 0.54
C ILE A 129 -6.78 -0.51 0.78
N GLY A 130 -6.20 -1.04 1.85
CA GLY A 130 -6.22 -2.47 2.14
C GLY A 130 -7.64 -3.02 2.28
N GLY A 131 -7.79 -4.27 1.86
CA GLY A 131 -9.02 -5.02 1.93
C GLY A 131 -8.78 -6.46 2.39
N ARG A 132 -9.62 -7.37 1.90
CA ARG A 132 -9.61 -8.77 2.36
C ARG A 132 -8.28 -9.49 2.14
N ILE A 133 -7.56 -9.21 1.05
CA ILE A 133 -6.33 -9.94 0.70
C ILE A 133 -5.13 -9.48 1.52
N SER A 134 -5.13 -8.25 2.06
CA SER A 134 -4.05 -7.71 2.88
C SER A 134 -4.13 -8.14 4.35
N ILE A 135 -5.29 -8.53 4.88
CA ILE A 135 -5.47 -8.82 6.32
C ILE A 135 -4.52 -9.91 6.80
N LYS A 136 -4.47 -11.07 6.13
CA LYS A 136 -3.62 -12.20 6.54
C LYS A 136 -2.12 -11.87 6.47
N PRO A 137 -1.59 -11.29 5.37
CA PRO A 137 -0.19 -10.85 5.31
C PRO A 137 0.17 -9.81 6.38
N ILE A 138 -0.68 -8.83 6.64
CA ILE A 138 -0.47 -7.84 7.70
C ILE A 138 -0.46 -8.51 9.07
N ALA A 139 -1.39 -9.42 9.35
CA ALA A 139 -1.48 -10.15 10.64
C ALA A 139 -0.18 -10.91 10.97
N GLN A 140 0.48 -11.48 9.97
CA GLN A 140 1.76 -12.18 10.17
C GLN A 140 2.86 -11.23 10.66
N LEU A 141 2.81 -9.95 10.30
CA LEU A 141 3.78 -8.94 10.70
C LEU A 141 3.55 -8.43 12.14
N MET A 142 2.40 -8.69 12.76
CA MET A 142 2.16 -8.42 14.17
C MET A 142 3.16 -9.12 15.11
N ARG A 143 3.80 -10.20 14.65
CA ARG A 143 4.86 -10.91 15.39
C ARG A 143 6.25 -10.32 15.21
N ASN A 144 6.43 -9.37 14.30
CA ASN A 144 7.73 -8.75 14.02
C ASN A 144 7.87 -7.48 14.85
N LYS A 145 8.83 -7.44 15.80
CA LYS A 145 9.05 -6.29 16.70
C LYS A 145 9.20 -4.95 15.97
N ASN A 146 9.80 -4.94 14.79
CA ASN A 146 10.07 -3.72 14.02
C ASN A 146 8.87 -3.25 13.18
N LEU A 147 7.85 -4.11 12.97
CA LEU A 147 6.69 -3.82 12.11
C LEU A 147 5.34 -4.01 12.83
N ARG A 148 5.33 -4.54 14.07
CA ARG A 148 4.10 -4.90 14.76
C ARG A 148 3.16 -3.71 14.97
N GLU A 149 3.70 -2.52 15.22
CA GLU A 149 2.91 -1.30 15.37
C GLU A 149 2.31 -0.83 14.05
N ASP A 150 3.10 -0.81 12.99
CA ASP A 150 2.60 -0.44 11.66
C ASP A 150 1.53 -1.45 11.18
N ALA A 151 1.73 -2.73 11.47
CA ALA A 151 0.77 -3.80 11.14
C ALA A 151 -0.53 -3.66 11.95
N ARG A 152 -0.44 -3.38 13.27
CA ARG A 152 -1.58 -3.10 14.14
C ARG A 152 -2.39 -1.92 13.61
N MET A 153 -1.71 -0.81 13.34
CA MET A 153 -2.34 0.40 12.82
C MET A 153 -3.02 0.15 11.46
N ALA A 154 -2.38 -0.62 10.57
CA ALA A 154 -2.99 -0.97 9.30
C ALA A 154 -4.28 -1.79 9.49
N LEU A 155 -4.29 -2.81 10.36
CA LEU A 155 -5.49 -3.59 10.68
C LEU A 155 -6.58 -2.74 11.35
N GLU A 156 -6.20 -1.80 12.22
CA GLU A 156 -7.14 -0.87 12.86
C GLU A 156 -7.90 -0.05 11.83
N ARG A 157 -7.23 0.41 10.75
CA ARG A 157 -7.81 1.30 9.75
C ARG A 157 -8.58 0.58 8.64
N ILE A 158 -8.28 -0.70 8.36
CA ILE A 158 -9.00 -1.48 7.34
C ILE A 158 -10.46 -1.69 7.78
N PRO A 159 -11.47 -1.20 7.04
CA PRO A 159 -12.89 -1.24 7.44
C PRO A 159 -13.49 -2.64 7.20
N SER A 160 -13.06 -3.64 7.98
CA SER A 160 -13.49 -5.02 7.85
C SER A 160 -13.70 -5.67 9.22
N LYS A 161 -14.81 -6.41 9.40
CA LYS A 161 -15.03 -7.26 10.59
C LYS A 161 -13.90 -8.26 10.76
N ARG A 162 -13.38 -8.82 9.66
CA ARG A 162 -12.26 -9.76 9.70
C ARG A 162 -10.95 -9.14 10.23
N ALA A 163 -10.73 -7.84 10.00
CA ALA A 163 -9.59 -7.14 10.58
C ALA A 163 -9.73 -7.04 12.10
N VAL A 164 -10.95 -6.78 12.61
CA VAL A 164 -11.25 -6.77 14.05
C VAL A 164 -11.03 -8.16 14.67
N GLU A 165 -11.58 -9.21 14.07
CA GLU A 165 -11.35 -10.60 14.53
C GLU A 165 -9.85 -10.94 14.56
N THR A 166 -9.12 -10.48 13.55
CA THR A 166 -7.66 -10.67 13.49
C THR A 166 -6.95 -9.94 14.64
N LEU A 167 -7.38 -8.71 14.98
CA LEU A 167 -6.86 -7.98 16.13
C LEU A 167 -7.19 -8.69 17.46
N LYS A 168 -8.39 -9.26 17.62
CA LYS A 168 -8.77 -10.07 18.82
C LYS A 168 -7.84 -11.28 18.97
N ILE A 169 -7.64 -12.05 17.92
CA ILE A 169 -6.71 -13.20 17.93
C ILE A 169 -5.28 -12.76 18.23
N ALA A 170 -4.86 -11.61 17.69
CA ALA A 170 -3.54 -11.07 17.94
C ALA A 170 -3.38 -10.59 19.38
N PHE A 171 -4.43 -10.02 19.99
CA PHE A 171 -4.45 -9.58 21.37
C PHE A 171 -4.22 -10.75 22.35
N GLU A 172 -4.91 -11.86 22.16
CA GLU A 172 -4.76 -13.06 22.99
C GLU A 172 -3.31 -13.59 22.98
N LYS A 173 -2.64 -13.52 21.81
CA LYS A 173 -1.30 -14.09 21.58
C LYS A 173 -0.16 -13.08 21.71
N ALA A 174 -0.47 -11.81 21.96
CA ALA A 174 0.54 -10.77 22.05
C ALA A 174 1.32 -10.85 23.37
N PRO A 175 2.59 -10.47 23.37
CA PRO A 175 3.32 -10.26 24.61
C PRO A 175 2.72 -9.08 25.40
N GLU A 176 2.86 -9.12 26.72
CA GLU A 176 2.22 -8.14 27.63
C GLU A 176 2.56 -6.70 27.30
N ASP A 177 3.79 -6.41 26.85
CA ASP A 177 4.24 -5.07 26.44
C ASP A 177 3.51 -4.52 25.22
N PHE A 178 2.85 -5.39 24.43
CA PHE A 178 2.15 -4.98 23.21
C PHE A 178 0.61 -5.05 23.32
N LYS A 179 0.07 -5.77 24.29
CA LYS A 179 -1.38 -5.88 24.51
C LYS A 179 -2.08 -4.51 24.67
N PRO A 180 -1.53 -3.52 25.41
CA PRO A 180 -2.17 -2.21 25.52
C PRO A 180 -2.45 -1.53 24.18
N ASN A 181 -1.52 -1.68 23.22
CA ASN A 181 -1.62 -1.08 21.90
C ASN A 181 -2.74 -1.73 21.08
N ILE A 182 -2.86 -3.07 21.16
CA ILE A 182 -3.92 -3.80 20.45
C ILE A 182 -5.28 -3.53 21.11
N ALA A 183 -5.33 -3.49 22.46
CA ALA A 183 -6.55 -3.13 23.21
C ALA A 183 -7.09 -1.77 22.77
N GLN A 184 -6.21 -0.78 22.59
CA GLN A 184 -6.59 0.54 22.10
C GLN A 184 -7.17 0.47 20.67
N SER A 185 -6.59 -0.33 19.79
CA SER A 185 -7.13 -0.54 18.44
C SER A 185 -8.51 -1.18 18.47
N LEU A 186 -8.72 -2.17 19.32
CA LEU A 186 -10.02 -2.83 19.47
C LEU A 186 -11.08 -1.84 19.97
N ARG A 187 -10.78 -1.04 21.02
CA ARG A 187 -11.70 -0.01 21.51
C ARG A 187 -12.03 1.03 20.43
N LYS A 188 -11.04 1.46 19.65
CA LYS A 188 -11.25 2.38 18.52
C LYS A 188 -12.16 1.78 17.44
N ARG A 189 -12.21 0.46 17.36
CA ARG A 189 -13.11 -0.28 16.47
C ARG A 189 -14.45 -0.61 17.12
N GLY A 190 -14.75 -0.09 18.32
CA GLY A 190 -16.00 -0.27 19.03
C GLY A 190 -16.12 -1.57 19.83
N GLU A 191 -14.99 -2.25 20.07
CA GLU A 191 -14.96 -3.48 20.87
C GLU A 191 -14.70 -3.16 22.36
N GLU A 192 -15.37 -3.87 23.26
CA GLU A 192 -15.07 -3.84 24.67
C GLU A 192 -13.83 -4.68 24.98
N VAL A 193 -12.91 -4.13 25.75
CA VAL A 193 -11.68 -4.83 26.18
C VAL A 193 -11.43 -4.51 27.64
N ASP A 194 -11.48 -5.54 28.45
CA ASP A 194 -11.17 -5.45 29.89
C ASP A 194 -9.67 -5.29 30.14
N GLY A 195 -9.31 -4.59 31.19
CA GLY A 195 -7.91 -4.30 31.50
C GLY A 195 -7.25 -3.35 30.51
N TYR A 196 -5.95 -3.23 30.59
CA TYR A 196 -5.12 -2.38 29.69
C TYR A 196 -5.69 -0.98 29.46
N PRO A 197 -5.91 -0.16 30.50
CA PRO A 197 -6.52 1.15 30.38
C PRO A 197 -5.66 2.05 29.48
N CYS A 198 -6.32 2.90 28.71
CA CYS A 198 -5.63 3.90 27.90
C CYS A 198 -4.97 4.95 28.81
N LYS A 199 -3.64 5.05 28.76
CA LYS A 199 -2.91 6.10 29.45
C LYS A 199 -2.84 7.33 28.54
N LYS A 200 -3.38 8.45 29.01
CA LYS A 200 -3.19 9.73 28.31
C LYS A 200 -1.71 10.08 28.29
N LEU A 201 -1.15 10.34 27.11
CA LEU A 201 0.20 10.86 27.00
C LEU A 201 0.23 12.26 27.62
N VAL A 202 0.94 12.40 28.71
CA VAL A 202 1.21 13.71 29.32
C VAL A 202 2.56 14.18 28.78
N PRO A 203 2.67 15.36 28.16
CA PRO A 203 3.94 15.88 27.69
C PRO A 203 4.94 15.96 28.86
N VAL A 204 6.11 15.36 28.69
CA VAL A 204 7.17 15.33 29.73
C VAL A 204 7.90 16.67 29.82
N LYS A 205 7.88 17.49 28.76
CA LYS A 205 8.39 18.85 28.74
C LYS A 205 7.26 19.87 28.74
N LYS A 206 7.17 20.68 29.79
CA LYS A 206 6.48 21.96 29.73
C LYS A 206 7.39 22.91 28.94
N THR A 207 7.00 23.25 27.72
CA THR A 207 7.59 24.41 27.04
C THR A 207 6.93 25.65 27.62
N ASP A 208 7.60 26.31 28.54
CA ASP A 208 7.23 27.66 28.94
C ASP A 208 7.62 28.62 27.80
N PHE A 209 6.71 28.73 26.86
CA PHE A 209 6.82 29.78 25.83
C PHE A 209 6.27 31.06 26.47
N ARG A 210 7.15 31.88 27.01
CA ARG A 210 6.82 33.26 27.35
C ARG A 210 7.13 34.11 26.14
N PRO A 211 6.13 34.78 25.51
CA PRO A 211 6.45 35.79 24.50
C PRO A 211 7.27 36.86 25.20
N ASN A 212 8.42 37.19 24.64
CA ASN A 212 9.21 38.32 25.08
C ASN A 212 8.33 39.58 24.93
N ASN A 213 8.02 40.25 26.07
CA ASN A 213 7.49 41.61 26.06
C ASN A 213 8.52 42.57 25.49
#